data_4f5a85f75585ebe382c267f317f364c8
#
_entry.id   4f5a85f75585ebe382c267f317f364c8
#
_cell.length_a   1.000
_cell.length_b   1.000
_cell.length_c   1.000
_cell.angle_alpha   90.00
_cell.angle_beta   90.00
_cell.angle_gamma   90.00
#
_symmetry.space_group_name_H-M   'P 1'
#
loop_
_entity.id
_entity.type
_entity.pdbx_description
1 polymer ?
#
loop_
_entity_poly.entity_id
_entity_poly.type
_entity_poly.pdbx_seq_one_letter_code
_entity_poly.pdbx_strand_id
1 'polypeptide(L)'
;MEHLTPKEAAQFLRETPSALFVDCRSEMEFFFVGHPAGVSHVSWNDGPDWEVNPHFVGEVKKLAGHSGDRPVVLICRSGNRSVDAGHALEAAGFTRVFNVLHGFEGELDDSHHRGSMNGWRHEGLPWEQC
;
A
#
# COMPACT_ATOMS: atom_id res chain seq x y z
N MET A 1 -13.60 4.42 -1.62
CA MET A 1 -12.37 3.90 -0.97
C MET A 1 -12.50 4.04 0.53
N GLU A 2 -12.20 2.98 1.25
CA GLU A 2 -12.22 3.01 2.70
C GLU A 2 -10.80 3.11 3.24
N HIS A 3 -10.65 3.72 4.42
CA HIS A 3 -9.37 3.88 5.08
C HIS A 3 -9.35 3.00 6.33
N LEU A 4 -8.32 2.16 6.44
CA LEU A 4 -8.15 1.25 7.57
C LEU A 4 -6.87 1.61 8.33
N THR A 5 -6.92 1.51 9.66
CA THR A 5 -5.69 1.58 10.44
C THR A 5 -4.82 0.37 10.08
N PRO A 6 -3.51 0.40 10.35
CA PRO A 6 -2.66 -0.77 10.08
C PRO A 6 -3.19 -2.06 10.71
N LYS A 7 -3.65 -2.00 11.96
CA LYS A 7 -4.20 -3.18 12.64
C LYS A 7 -5.49 -3.67 12.01
N GLU A 8 -6.38 -2.76 11.62
CA GLU A 8 -7.61 -3.11 10.91
C GLU A 8 -7.30 -3.74 9.55
N ALA A 9 -6.33 -3.19 8.83
CA ALA A 9 -5.91 -3.73 7.54
C ALA A 9 -5.32 -5.14 7.70
N ALA A 10 -4.47 -5.36 8.69
CA ALA A 10 -3.90 -6.67 8.97
C ALA A 10 -4.99 -7.70 9.28
N GLN A 11 -5.98 -7.31 10.08
CA GLN A 11 -7.11 -8.18 10.41
C GLN A 11 -7.94 -8.48 9.15
N PHE A 12 -8.26 -7.47 8.37
CA PHE A 12 -9.02 -7.65 7.12
C PHE A 12 -8.33 -8.62 6.18
N LEU A 13 -7.01 -8.50 6.03
CA LEU A 13 -6.23 -9.40 5.17
C LEU A 13 -6.23 -10.84 5.68
N ARG A 14 -6.19 -11.04 7.00
CA ARG A 14 -6.29 -12.39 7.58
C ARG A 14 -7.66 -13.01 7.35
N GLU A 15 -8.71 -12.21 7.43
CA GLU A 15 -10.09 -12.67 7.29
C GLU A 15 -10.54 -12.79 5.83
N THR A 16 -9.81 -12.19 4.90
CA THR A 16 -10.17 -12.12 3.48
C THR A 16 -9.01 -12.62 2.62
N PRO A 17 -8.80 -13.95 2.52
CA PRO A 17 -7.65 -14.50 1.77
C PRO A 17 -7.63 -14.10 0.29
N SER A 18 -8.78 -13.72 -0.29
CA SER A 18 -8.85 -13.27 -1.67
C SER A 18 -8.35 -11.83 -1.87
N ALA A 19 -8.17 -11.05 -0.80
CA ALA A 19 -7.72 -9.68 -0.92
C ALA A 19 -6.28 -9.60 -1.42
N LEU A 20 -6.03 -8.64 -2.31
CA LEU A 20 -4.68 -8.27 -2.70
C LEU A 20 -4.12 -7.27 -1.72
N PHE A 21 -2.86 -7.42 -1.34
CA PHE A 21 -2.14 -6.44 -0.56
C PHE A 21 -1.02 -5.88 -1.42
N VAL A 22 -1.07 -4.58 -1.73
CA VAL A 22 -0.15 -3.95 -2.69
C VAL A 22 0.59 -2.79 -2.03
N ASP A 23 1.92 -2.85 -2.07
CA ASP A 23 2.79 -1.76 -1.69
C ASP A 23 3.07 -0.92 -2.93
N CYS A 24 2.63 0.33 -2.93
CA CYS A 24 2.75 1.20 -4.09
C CYS A 24 3.91 2.20 -3.99
N ARG A 25 4.86 1.97 -3.08
CA ARG A 25 6.05 2.80 -2.94
C ARG A 25 7.07 2.52 -4.04
N SER A 26 8.13 3.32 -4.07
CA SER A 26 9.25 3.10 -4.98
C SER A 26 9.97 1.77 -4.68
N GLU A 27 10.71 1.29 -5.67
CA GLU A 27 11.49 0.05 -5.53
C GLU A 27 12.51 0.16 -4.40
N MET A 28 13.20 1.31 -4.28
CA MET A 28 14.18 1.51 -3.22
C MET A 28 13.56 1.48 -1.83
N GLU A 29 12.40 2.10 -1.66
CA GLU A 29 11.69 2.04 -0.38
C GLU A 29 11.30 0.61 -0.05
N PHE A 30 10.77 -0.11 -1.01
CA PHE A 30 10.34 -1.49 -0.83
C PHE A 30 11.49 -2.39 -0.36
N PHE A 31 12.64 -2.32 -1.03
CA PHE A 31 13.75 -3.21 -0.72
C PHE A 31 14.58 -2.75 0.47
N PHE A 32 14.93 -1.45 0.54
CA PHE A 32 15.89 -0.98 1.55
C PHE A 32 15.26 -0.53 2.86
N VAL A 33 14.10 0.10 2.80
CA VAL A 33 13.40 0.49 4.03
C VAL A 33 12.69 -0.72 4.64
N GLY A 34 12.21 -1.62 3.80
CA GLY A 34 11.44 -2.77 4.19
C GLY A 34 10.00 -2.68 3.73
N HIS A 35 9.26 -3.75 3.89
CA HIS A 35 7.88 -3.86 3.44
C HIS A 35 7.09 -4.83 4.31
N PRO A 36 5.75 -4.74 4.31
CA PRO A 36 4.93 -5.72 5.03
C PRO A 36 5.17 -7.13 4.51
N ALA A 37 5.13 -8.11 5.40
CA ALA A 37 5.26 -9.50 4.99
C ALA A 37 4.10 -9.91 4.07
N GLY A 38 4.40 -10.61 2.98
CA GLY A 38 3.39 -11.12 2.05
C GLY A 38 2.80 -10.08 1.09
N VAL A 39 3.32 -8.86 1.08
CA VAL A 39 2.82 -7.81 0.20
C VAL A 39 3.36 -7.98 -1.23
N SER A 40 2.55 -7.60 -2.22
CA SER A 40 3.00 -7.50 -3.62
C SER A 40 3.45 -6.08 -3.89
N HIS A 41 4.49 -5.91 -4.70
CA HIS A 41 5.00 -4.59 -5.04
C HIS A 41 4.56 -4.16 -6.43
N VAL A 42 3.85 -3.05 -6.52
CA VAL A 42 3.52 -2.37 -7.77
C VAL A 42 3.66 -0.88 -7.53
N SER A 43 4.71 -0.26 -8.05
CA SER A 43 4.97 1.16 -7.82
C SER A 43 3.89 2.05 -8.45
N TRP A 44 3.37 3.00 -7.68
CA TRP A 44 2.55 4.08 -8.20
C TRP A 44 3.41 5.09 -8.95
N ASN A 45 4.54 5.46 -8.36
CA ASN A 45 5.59 6.25 -9.01
C ASN A 45 6.95 5.84 -8.47
N ASP A 46 8.00 6.14 -9.23
CA ASP A 46 9.36 5.76 -8.85
C ASP A 46 10.36 6.81 -9.35
N GLY A 47 11.54 6.84 -8.72
CA GLY A 47 12.61 7.72 -9.18
C GLY A 47 13.21 7.27 -10.51
N PRO A 48 13.99 8.16 -11.17
CA PRO A 48 14.43 9.46 -10.66
C PRO A 48 13.42 10.61 -10.81
N ASP A 49 12.46 10.52 -11.71
CA ASP A 49 11.57 11.63 -12.04
C ASP A 49 10.24 11.62 -11.27
N TRP A 50 9.92 10.54 -10.60
CA TRP A 50 8.69 10.36 -9.82
C TRP A 50 7.41 10.50 -10.64
N GLU A 51 7.47 10.25 -11.94
CA GLU A 51 6.28 10.21 -12.78
C GLU A 51 5.40 9.02 -12.40
N VAL A 52 4.10 9.20 -12.55
CA VAL A 52 3.13 8.14 -12.29
C VAL A 52 3.37 6.98 -13.27
N ASN A 53 3.43 5.77 -12.74
CA ASN A 53 3.58 4.56 -13.54
C ASN A 53 2.31 4.34 -14.39
N PRO A 54 2.41 4.48 -15.72
CA PRO A 54 1.23 4.32 -16.58
C PRO A 54 0.70 2.89 -16.63
N HIS A 55 1.48 1.94 -16.12
CA HIS A 55 1.11 0.52 -16.11
C HIS A 55 0.56 0.05 -14.75
N PHE A 56 0.43 0.95 -13.78
CA PHE A 56 0.02 0.60 -12.42
C PHE A 56 -1.30 -0.19 -12.41
N VAL A 57 -2.33 0.37 -13.01
CA VAL A 57 -3.65 -0.26 -13.05
C VAL A 57 -3.60 -1.62 -13.74
N GLY A 58 -2.90 -1.70 -14.88
CA GLY A 58 -2.74 -2.97 -15.61
C GLY A 58 -2.01 -4.03 -14.81
N GLU A 59 -0.97 -3.65 -14.08
CA GLU A 59 -0.22 -4.58 -13.23
C GLU A 59 -1.09 -5.10 -12.07
N VAL A 60 -1.88 -4.23 -11.43
CA VAL A 60 -2.80 -4.64 -10.38
C VAL A 60 -3.90 -5.55 -10.93
N LYS A 61 -4.42 -5.24 -12.13
CA LYS A 61 -5.41 -6.10 -12.80
C LYS A 61 -4.87 -7.51 -13.05
N LYS A 62 -3.61 -7.62 -13.45
CA LYS A 62 -2.98 -8.94 -13.63
C LYS A 62 -2.94 -9.73 -12.33
N LEU A 63 -2.57 -9.09 -11.23
CA LEU A 63 -2.56 -9.72 -9.92
C LEU A 63 -3.96 -10.13 -9.47
N ALA A 64 -4.96 -9.35 -9.80
CA ALA A 64 -6.36 -9.62 -9.45
C ALA A 64 -7.02 -10.66 -10.36
N GLY A 65 -6.35 -11.13 -11.42
CA GLY A 65 -6.95 -12.02 -12.40
C GLY A 65 -8.04 -11.33 -13.22
N HIS A 66 -7.93 -10.01 -13.40
CA HIS A 66 -8.90 -9.17 -14.11
C HIS A 66 -10.30 -9.14 -13.47
N SER A 67 -10.41 -9.49 -12.19
CA SER A 67 -11.67 -9.39 -11.44
C SER A 67 -11.74 -8.04 -10.72
N GLY A 68 -12.75 -7.22 -11.03
CA GLY A 68 -12.97 -5.94 -10.38
C GLY A 68 -13.53 -6.05 -8.97
N ASP A 69 -14.02 -7.22 -8.58
CA ASP A 69 -14.63 -7.44 -7.26
C ASP A 69 -13.63 -7.85 -6.19
N ARG A 70 -12.41 -8.18 -6.58
CA ARG A 70 -11.38 -8.61 -5.64
C ARG A 70 -10.93 -7.41 -4.79
N PRO A 71 -10.98 -7.50 -3.45
CA PRO A 71 -10.54 -6.41 -2.61
C PRO A 71 -9.05 -6.12 -2.80
N VAL A 72 -8.68 -4.83 -2.82
CA VAL A 72 -7.29 -4.38 -2.93
C VAL A 72 -6.99 -3.46 -1.76
N VAL A 73 -5.99 -3.82 -0.98
CA VAL A 73 -5.50 -3.00 0.14
C VAL A 73 -4.18 -2.39 -0.29
N LEU A 74 -4.10 -1.06 -0.30
CA LEU A 74 -2.94 -0.31 -0.74
C LEU A 74 -2.20 0.28 0.46
N ILE A 75 -0.87 0.20 0.42
CA ILE A 75 -0.01 0.82 1.42
C ILE A 75 1.10 1.63 0.73
N CYS A 76 1.41 2.79 1.29
CA CYS A 76 2.57 3.57 0.86
C CYS A 76 3.36 4.00 2.11
N ARG A 77 4.17 5.06 2.01
CA ARG A 77 5.02 5.47 3.14
C ARG A 77 4.20 6.03 4.30
N SER A 78 3.28 6.95 4.01
CA SER A 78 2.51 7.67 5.03
C SER A 78 1.01 7.77 4.72
N GLY A 79 0.54 7.14 3.64
CA GLY A 79 -0.88 7.07 3.30
C GLY A 79 -1.35 8.02 2.20
N ASN A 80 -0.45 8.77 1.56
CA ASN A 80 -0.84 9.76 0.53
C ASN A 80 -0.81 9.22 -0.90
N ARG A 81 0.29 8.61 -1.33
CA ARG A 81 0.40 8.02 -2.68
C ARG A 81 -0.65 6.93 -2.91
N SER A 82 -0.94 6.16 -1.88
CA SER A 82 -1.93 5.08 -1.96
C SER A 82 -3.34 5.60 -2.17
N VAL A 83 -3.66 6.82 -1.75
CA VAL A 83 -4.96 7.44 -2.02
C VAL A 83 -5.09 7.71 -3.52
N ASP A 84 -4.08 8.32 -4.13
CA ASP A 84 -4.09 8.57 -5.60
C ASP A 84 -4.16 7.27 -6.38
N ALA A 85 -3.36 6.28 -5.98
CA ALA A 85 -3.37 4.95 -6.58
C ALA A 85 -4.76 4.30 -6.47
N GLY A 86 -5.38 4.42 -5.29
CA GLY A 86 -6.71 3.88 -5.04
C GLY A 86 -7.77 4.51 -5.92
N HIS A 87 -7.73 5.82 -6.10
CA HIS A 87 -8.67 6.51 -7.00
C HIS A 87 -8.51 6.04 -8.44
N ALA A 88 -7.28 5.78 -8.89
CA ALA A 88 -7.05 5.24 -10.23
C ALA A 88 -7.64 3.84 -10.39
N LEU A 89 -7.53 3.00 -9.36
CA LEU A 89 -8.13 1.67 -9.39
C LEU A 89 -9.65 1.74 -9.41
N GLU A 90 -10.24 2.62 -8.61
CA GLU A 90 -11.69 2.81 -8.60
C GLU A 90 -12.20 3.28 -9.97
N ALA A 91 -11.50 4.23 -10.59
CA ALA A 91 -11.84 4.70 -11.94
C ALA A 91 -11.75 3.60 -12.98
N ALA A 92 -10.93 2.59 -12.74
CA ALA A 92 -10.77 1.44 -13.64
C ALA A 92 -11.72 0.28 -13.34
N GLY A 93 -12.66 0.45 -12.38
CA GLY A 93 -13.71 -0.52 -12.10
C GLY A 93 -13.52 -1.39 -10.87
N PHE A 94 -12.46 -1.17 -10.09
CA PHE A 94 -12.32 -1.88 -8.82
C PHE A 94 -13.36 -1.35 -7.82
N THR A 95 -14.12 -2.25 -7.21
CA THR A 95 -15.25 -1.90 -6.35
C THR A 95 -14.94 -1.89 -4.86
N ARG A 96 -13.82 -2.51 -4.46
CA ARG A 96 -13.43 -2.61 -3.05
C ARG A 96 -11.96 -2.26 -2.89
N VAL A 97 -11.69 -0.97 -2.68
CA VAL A 97 -10.34 -0.44 -2.54
C VAL A 97 -10.17 0.16 -1.15
N PHE A 98 -9.07 -0.18 -0.49
CA PHE A 98 -8.77 0.24 0.88
C PHE A 98 -7.38 0.88 0.92
N ASN A 99 -7.25 1.92 1.73
CA ASN A 99 -5.98 2.58 2.01
C ASN A 99 -5.57 2.31 3.45
N VAL A 100 -4.31 1.94 3.65
CA VAL A 100 -3.75 1.82 5.01
C VAL A 100 -3.34 3.20 5.50
N LEU A 101 -4.06 3.70 6.51
CA LEU A 101 -3.76 4.98 7.15
C LEU A 101 -2.33 4.96 7.71
N HIS A 102 -1.63 6.06 7.55
CA HIS A 102 -0.26 6.25 8.03
C HIS A 102 0.78 5.39 7.32
N GLY A 103 0.38 4.47 6.45
CA GLY A 103 1.27 3.69 5.63
C GLY A 103 2.23 2.78 6.40
N PHE A 104 3.36 2.49 5.76
CA PHE A 104 4.37 1.60 6.33
C PHE A 104 5.22 2.29 7.40
N GLU A 105 5.67 3.52 7.13
CA GLU A 105 6.60 4.24 8.00
C GLU A 105 5.92 5.19 8.98
N GLY A 106 4.69 5.60 8.69
CA GLY A 106 3.96 6.55 9.52
C GLY A 106 4.23 8.01 9.19
N GLU A 107 3.65 8.87 9.99
CA GLU A 107 3.80 10.31 9.88
C GLU A 107 5.10 10.79 10.52
N LEU A 108 5.56 11.97 10.12
CA LEU A 108 6.69 12.63 10.77
C LEU A 108 6.30 13.09 12.16
N ASP A 109 7.16 12.85 13.13
CA ASP A 109 7.02 13.44 14.48
C ASP A 109 7.62 14.84 14.52
N ASP A 110 7.61 15.47 15.69
CA ASP A 110 8.13 16.84 15.88
C ASP A 110 9.63 16.94 15.61
N SER A 111 10.34 15.83 15.64
CA SER A 111 11.78 15.77 15.35
C SER A 111 12.06 15.39 13.89
N HIS A 112 11.03 15.36 13.03
CA HIS A 112 11.11 14.95 11.63
C HIS A 112 11.57 13.51 11.46
N HIS A 113 11.13 12.62 12.35
CA HIS A 113 11.37 11.18 12.25
C HIS A 113 10.06 10.44 12.01
N ARG A 114 10.12 9.35 11.24
CA ARG A 114 9.00 8.44 11.04
C ARG A 114 9.19 7.20 11.91
N GLY A 115 8.08 6.54 12.21
CA GLY A 115 8.10 5.28 12.96
C GLY A 115 7.97 5.43 14.45
N SER A 116 7.83 6.64 14.97
CA SER A 116 7.67 6.89 16.40
C SER A 116 6.22 7.07 16.82
N MET A 117 5.31 7.36 15.89
CA MET A 117 3.93 7.72 16.20
C MET A 117 2.92 6.70 15.72
N ASN A 118 3.04 6.25 14.49
CA ASN A 118 2.08 5.37 13.85
C ASN A 118 2.70 4.68 12.64
N GLY A 119 1.90 3.89 11.92
CA GLY A 119 2.32 3.15 10.75
C GLY A 119 2.40 1.65 11.00
N TRP A 120 2.45 0.88 9.91
CA TRP A 120 2.48 -0.58 9.95
C TRP A 120 3.61 -1.11 10.85
N ARG A 121 4.81 -0.60 10.63
CA ARG A 121 6.00 -1.02 11.36
C ARG A 121 5.93 -0.62 12.84
N HIS A 122 5.48 0.61 13.13
CA HIS A 122 5.32 1.09 14.51
C HIS A 122 4.34 0.21 15.31
N GLU A 123 3.28 -0.26 14.66
CA GLU A 123 2.25 -1.09 15.31
C GLU A 123 2.72 -2.53 15.55
N GLY A 124 3.94 -2.86 15.18
CA GLY A 124 4.50 -4.19 15.42
C GLY A 124 3.96 -5.28 14.50
N LEU A 125 3.39 -4.91 13.36
CA LEU A 125 2.86 -5.87 12.40
C LEU A 125 4.00 -6.49 11.58
N PRO A 126 3.80 -7.69 11.02
CA PRO A 126 4.88 -8.42 10.33
C PRO A 126 5.46 -7.64 9.16
N TRP A 127 6.78 -7.51 9.12
CA TRP A 127 7.49 -6.86 8.03
C TRP A 127 8.88 -7.46 7.86
N GLU A 128 9.48 -7.22 6.69
CA GLU A 128 10.78 -7.77 6.35
C GLU A 128 11.58 -6.81 5.48
N GLN A 129 12.89 -7.03 5.41
CA GLN A 129 13.82 -6.30 4.54
C GLN A 129 14.60 -7.29 3.72
N CYS A 130 15.20 -6.83 2.63
CA CYS A 130 16.14 -7.67 1.90
C CYS A 130 17.54 -7.60 2.51
#